data_c8550b394870f1265e4c0726553173bf
#
_entry.id   c8550b394870f1265e4c0726553173bf
#
_cell.length_a   1.000
_cell.length_b   1.000
_cell.length_c   1.000
_cell.angle_alpha   90.00
_cell.angle_beta   90.00
_cell.angle_gamma   90.00
#
_symmetry.space_group_name_H-M   'P 1'
#
loop_
_entity.id
_entity.type
_entity.pdbx_description
1 polymer ?
#
loop_
_entity_poly.entity_id
_entity_poly.type
_entity_poly.pdbx_seq_one_letter_code
_entity_poly.pdbx_strand_id
1 'polypeptide(L)'
;MGYKMAICDDSQIDRQYVMNMVQKWSSSNSHLVHIDSYSSAESFLFNYEQNKDYDILLLDIEMGAMDGVSMAKQLRKDNDTVQIIFITGYSDYIAEGYEVAA
;
A
#
# COMPACT_ATOMS: atom_id res chain seq x y z
N MET A 1 -2.72 -20.50 1.04
CA MET A 1 -3.16 -19.40 0.20
C MET A 1 -2.16 -18.26 0.26
N GLY A 2 -1.81 -17.67 -0.87
CA GLY A 2 -0.80 -16.64 -0.95
C GLY A 2 -1.37 -15.28 -1.31
N TYR A 3 -0.73 -14.23 -0.80
CA TYR A 3 -1.08 -12.86 -1.12
C TYR A 3 0.15 -12.13 -1.64
N LYS A 4 -0.06 -11.24 -2.58
CA LYS A 4 0.97 -10.33 -3.06
C LYS A 4 0.61 -8.93 -2.60
N MET A 5 1.49 -8.32 -1.82
CA MET A 5 1.27 -7.00 -1.21
C MET A 5 2.35 -6.02 -1.63
N ALA A 6 2.00 -4.74 -1.66
CA ALA A 6 2.98 -3.67 -1.80
C ALA A 6 2.80 -2.67 -0.66
N ILE A 7 3.92 -2.15 -0.18
CA ILE A 7 3.97 -1.11 0.84
C ILE A 7 4.59 0.12 0.21
N CYS A 8 3.91 1.26 0.30
CA CYS A 8 4.42 2.54 -0.17
C CYS A 8 4.50 3.52 1.00
N ASP A 9 5.70 3.95 1.33
CA ASP A 9 5.94 4.89 2.42
C ASP A 9 7.33 5.48 2.21
N ASP A 10 7.49 6.78 2.32
CA ASP A 10 8.78 7.42 2.12
C ASP A 10 9.72 7.27 3.32
N SER A 11 9.23 6.78 4.46
CA SER A 11 10.03 6.51 5.64
C SER A 11 10.47 5.05 5.65
N GLN A 12 11.78 4.82 5.62
CA GLN A 12 12.33 3.47 5.68
C GLN A 12 11.96 2.78 7.00
N ILE A 13 11.96 3.52 8.09
CA ILE A 13 11.61 2.98 9.41
C ILE A 13 10.17 2.51 9.43
N ASP A 14 9.27 3.32 8.88
CA ASP A 14 7.84 2.97 8.84
C ASP A 14 7.58 1.79 7.91
N ARG A 15 8.25 1.75 6.75
CA ARG A 15 8.13 0.60 5.85
C ARG A 15 8.54 -0.68 6.54
N GLN A 16 9.66 -0.64 7.27
CA GLN A 16 10.16 -1.83 7.97
C GLN A 16 9.21 -2.26 9.08
N TYR A 17 8.65 -1.30 9.80
CA TYR A 17 7.67 -1.58 10.86
C TYR A 17 6.44 -2.29 10.30
N VAL A 18 5.89 -1.77 9.22
CA VAL A 18 4.70 -2.36 8.58
C VAL A 18 5.03 -3.74 8.02
N MET A 19 6.18 -3.88 7.38
CA MET A 19 6.61 -5.17 6.84
C MET A 19 6.72 -6.23 7.94
N ASN A 20 7.28 -5.86 9.09
CA ASN A 20 7.39 -6.78 10.22
C ASN A 20 6.02 -7.20 10.75
N MET A 21 5.08 -6.27 10.81
CA MET A 21 3.71 -6.59 11.23
C MET A 21 3.04 -7.57 10.28
N VAL A 22 3.19 -7.34 8.98
CA VAL A 22 2.59 -8.22 7.98
C VAL A 22 3.21 -9.61 8.03
N GLN A 23 4.51 -9.70 8.17
CA GLN A 23 5.21 -10.99 8.28
C GLN A 23 4.78 -11.75 9.53
N LYS A 24 4.58 -11.06 10.63
CA LYS A 24 4.10 -11.66 11.87
C LYS A 24 2.69 -12.20 11.70
N TRP A 25 1.83 -11.44 11.08
CA TRP A 25 0.47 -11.89 10.77
C TRP A 25 0.48 -13.11 9.85
N SER A 26 1.31 -13.09 8.83
CA SER A 26 1.45 -14.18 7.87
C SER A 26 1.83 -15.48 8.58
N SER A 27 2.83 -15.41 9.45
CA SER A 27 3.31 -16.58 10.21
C SER A 27 2.24 -17.10 11.15
N SER A 28 1.52 -16.22 11.83
CA SER A 28 0.52 -16.61 12.83
C SER A 28 -0.72 -17.22 12.19
N ASN A 29 -1.01 -16.89 10.94
CA ASN A 29 -2.23 -17.34 10.25
C ASN A 29 -1.96 -18.29 9.10
N SER A 30 -0.72 -18.78 8.97
CA SER A 30 -0.32 -19.75 7.96
C SER A 30 -0.61 -19.31 6.52
N HIS A 31 -0.49 -18.00 6.25
CA HIS A 31 -0.60 -17.45 4.91
C HIS A 31 0.77 -17.12 4.35
N LEU A 32 0.97 -17.41 3.07
CA LEU A 32 2.16 -16.98 2.36
C LEU A 32 1.95 -15.56 1.86
N VAL A 33 2.92 -14.68 2.12
CA VAL A 33 2.83 -13.29 1.69
C VAL A 33 4.13 -12.92 0.99
N HIS A 34 4.00 -12.37 -0.22
CA HIS A 34 5.10 -11.73 -0.93
C HIS A 34 4.91 -10.21 -0.79
N ILE A 35 5.92 -9.52 -0.30
CA ILE A 35 5.85 -8.09 -0.02
C ILE A 35 6.91 -7.36 -0.80
N ASP A 36 6.49 -6.40 -1.62
CA ASP A 36 7.38 -5.44 -2.27
C ASP A 36 7.24 -4.10 -1.57
N SER A 37 8.33 -3.38 -1.37
CA SER A 37 8.27 -2.07 -0.73
C SER A 37 8.79 -0.99 -1.67
N TYR A 38 8.15 0.17 -1.60
CA TYR A 38 8.44 1.32 -2.45
C TYR A 38 8.55 2.57 -1.60
N SER A 39 9.48 3.44 -1.93
CA SER A 39 9.71 4.68 -1.19
C SER A 39 8.93 5.87 -1.71
N SER A 40 8.20 5.70 -2.81
CA SER A 40 7.39 6.77 -3.39
C SER A 40 6.23 6.19 -4.18
N ALA A 41 5.19 7.00 -4.35
CA ALA A 41 4.05 6.63 -5.19
C ALA A 41 4.50 6.45 -6.64
N GLU A 42 5.37 7.32 -7.11
CA GLU A 42 5.85 7.29 -8.49
C GLU A 42 6.60 5.99 -8.80
N SER A 43 7.46 5.54 -7.88
CA SER A 43 8.19 4.30 -8.09
C SER A 43 7.26 3.08 -8.11
N PHE A 44 6.23 3.09 -7.27
CA PHE A 44 5.24 2.02 -7.31
C PHE A 44 4.48 2.02 -8.63
N LEU A 45 3.97 3.17 -9.05
CA LEU A 45 3.17 3.25 -10.28
C LEU A 45 3.97 2.86 -11.50
N PHE A 46 5.25 3.21 -11.53
CA PHE A 46 6.13 2.82 -12.63
C PHE A 46 6.24 1.29 -12.75
N ASN A 47 6.43 0.61 -11.63
CA ASN A 47 6.51 -0.84 -11.61
C ASN A 47 5.16 -1.50 -11.83
N TYR A 48 4.09 -0.89 -11.37
CA TYR A 48 2.75 -1.42 -11.48
C TYR A 48 2.33 -1.60 -12.93
N GLU A 49 2.78 -0.74 -13.81
CA GLU A 49 2.46 -0.86 -15.23
C GLU A 49 2.88 -2.19 -15.84
N GLN A 50 3.92 -2.80 -15.29
CA GLN A 50 4.45 -4.06 -15.77
C GLN A 50 4.02 -5.25 -14.90
N ASN A 51 3.47 -5.00 -13.72
CA ASN A 51 3.18 -6.04 -12.75
C ASN A 51 1.98 -5.62 -11.90
N LYS A 52 0.77 -5.96 -12.39
CA LYS A 52 -0.49 -5.47 -11.83
C LYS A 52 -1.21 -6.45 -10.92
N ASP A 53 -0.56 -7.50 -10.51
CA ASP A 53 -1.22 -8.61 -9.80
C ASP A 53 -1.15 -8.52 -8.28
N TYR A 54 -1.10 -7.32 -7.73
CA TYR A 54 -1.17 -7.13 -6.29
C TYR A 54 -2.58 -7.36 -5.75
N ASP A 55 -2.65 -8.00 -4.59
CA ASP A 55 -3.91 -8.23 -3.90
C ASP A 55 -4.23 -7.11 -2.92
N ILE A 56 -3.20 -6.59 -2.24
CA ILE A 56 -3.34 -5.60 -1.17
C ILE A 56 -2.25 -4.54 -1.30
N LEU A 57 -2.64 -3.29 -1.14
CA LEU A 57 -1.70 -2.16 -1.08
C LEU A 57 -1.81 -1.50 0.27
N LEU A 58 -0.66 -1.30 0.91
CA LEU A 58 -0.55 -0.59 2.19
C LEU A 58 0.15 0.73 1.90
N LEU A 59 -0.59 1.84 2.00
CA LEU A 59 -0.12 3.13 1.55
C LEU A 59 -0.04 4.14 2.68
N ASP A 60 1.10 4.84 2.79
CA ASP A 60 1.17 6.04 3.59
C ASP A 60 0.54 7.19 2.80
N ILE A 61 -0.14 8.10 3.49
CA ILE A 61 -0.82 9.22 2.83
C ILE A 61 0.18 10.29 2.43
N GLU A 62 1.08 10.68 3.31
CA GLU A 62 2.08 11.70 2.99
C GLU A 62 3.36 11.10 2.44
N MET A 63 3.57 11.22 1.13
CA MET A 63 4.71 10.64 0.44
C MET A 63 5.29 11.60 -0.61
N GLY A 64 5.96 12.66 -0.18
CA GLY A 64 6.66 13.52 -1.13
C GLY A 64 5.74 14.18 -2.16
N ALA A 65 6.08 14.07 -3.44
CA ALA A 65 5.40 14.81 -4.51
C ALA A 65 3.99 14.31 -4.79
N MET A 66 3.76 13.01 -4.71
CA MET A 66 2.43 12.42 -4.86
C MET A 66 2.06 11.71 -3.57
N ASP A 67 0.94 12.09 -2.96
CA ASP A 67 0.48 11.45 -1.73
C ASP A 67 -0.28 10.14 -2.02
N GLY A 68 -0.54 9.38 -0.95
CA GLY A 68 -1.19 8.09 -1.07
C GLY A 68 -2.62 8.16 -1.57
N VAL A 69 -3.35 9.23 -1.24
CA VAL A 69 -4.73 9.40 -1.70
C VAL A 69 -4.76 9.63 -3.21
N SER A 70 -3.89 10.50 -3.70
CA SER A 70 -3.78 10.77 -5.14
C SER A 70 -3.38 9.51 -5.91
N MET A 71 -2.43 8.76 -5.37
CA MET A 71 -2.00 7.50 -5.95
C MET A 71 -3.14 6.49 -6.01
N ALA A 72 -3.92 6.38 -4.93
CA ALA A 72 -5.04 5.45 -4.88
C ALA A 72 -6.11 5.82 -5.90
N LYS A 73 -6.40 7.11 -6.06
CA LYS A 73 -7.37 7.57 -7.05
C LYS A 73 -6.91 7.24 -8.47
N GLN A 74 -5.63 7.42 -8.76
CA GLN A 74 -5.08 7.08 -10.06
C GLN A 74 -5.15 5.57 -10.31
N LEU A 75 -4.83 4.77 -9.31
CA LEU A 75 -4.86 3.32 -9.40
C LEU A 75 -6.27 2.80 -9.65
N ARG A 76 -7.28 3.40 -9.02
CA ARG A 76 -8.68 2.98 -9.16
C ARG A 76 -9.22 3.17 -10.57
N LYS A 77 -8.62 4.01 -11.35
CA LYS A 77 -9.00 4.16 -12.77
C LYS A 77 -8.68 2.92 -13.59
N ASP A 78 -7.66 2.18 -13.16
CA ASP A 78 -7.17 0.99 -13.86
C ASP A 78 -7.57 -0.31 -13.18
N ASN A 79 -7.70 -0.30 -11.86
CA ASN A 79 -7.98 -1.50 -11.07
C ASN A 79 -8.89 -1.16 -9.90
N ASP A 80 -10.11 -1.68 -9.92
CA ASP A 80 -11.10 -1.43 -8.87
C ASP A 80 -11.22 -2.59 -7.88
N THR A 81 -10.42 -3.63 -8.02
CA THR A 81 -10.52 -4.83 -7.18
C THR A 81 -9.44 -4.95 -6.13
N VAL A 82 -8.27 -4.32 -6.33
CA VAL A 82 -7.19 -4.38 -5.34
C VAL A 82 -7.62 -3.72 -4.03
N GLN A 83 -7.30 -4.35 -2.90
CA GLN A 83 -7.60 -3.78 -1.59
C GLN A 83 -6.57 -2.72 -1.26
N ILE A 84 -7.03 -1.55 -0.85
CA ILE A 84 -6.15 -0.44 -0.48
C ILE A 84 -6.38 -0.12 0.98
N ILE A 85 -5.31 -0.14 1.76
CA ILE A 85 -5.34 0.18 3.19
C ILE A 85 -4.39 1.35 3.42
N PHE A 86 -4.91 2.43 3.96
CA PHE A 86 -4.06 3.58 4.32
C PHE A 86 -3.47 3.38 5.70
N ILE A 87 -2.18 3.62 5.81
CA ILE A 87 -1.45 3.56 7.08
C ILE A 87 -0.89 4.95 7.33
N THR A 88 -1.41 5.63 8.34
CA THR A 88 -1.02 7.00 8.62
C THR A 88 -1.12 7.32 10.10
N GLY A 89 -0.26 8.23 10.55
CA GLY A 89 -0.34 8.81 11.88
C GLY A 89 -1.22 10.06 11.95
N TYR A 90 -1.81 10.46 10.82
CA TYR A 90 -2.59 11.69 10.72
C TYR A 90 -4.07 11.37 10.69
N SER A 91 -4.74 11.57 11.82
CA SER A 91 -6.16 11.24 11.95
C SER A 91 -7.06 12.01 10.99
N ASP A 92 -6.63 13.18 10.56
CA ASP A 92 -7.41 14.00 9.63
C ASP A 92 -7.64 13.35 8.28
N TYR A 93 -6.79 12.39 7.89
CA TYR A 93 -6.89 11.71 6.61
C TYR A 93 -7.78 10.50 6.61
N ILE A 94 -8.27 10.07 7.75
CA ILE A 94 -9.12 8.88 7.83
C ILE A 94 -10.38 9.03 6.98
N ALA A 95 -11.00 10.21 7.02
CA ALA A 95 -12.20 10.47 6.24
C ALA A 95 -11.93 10.41 4.73
N GLU A 96 -10.77 10.88 4.29
CA GLU A 96 -10.40 10.82 2.87
C GLU A 96 -10.18 9.40 2.39
N GLY A 97 -9.75 8.50 3.26
CA GLY A 97 -9.57 7.11 2.92
C GLY A 97 -10.84 6.45 2.42
N TYR A 98 -11.99 6.84 2.93
CA TYR A 98 -13.27 6.31 2.48
C TYR A 98 -13.62 6.69 1.06
N GLU A 99 -13.17 7.85 0.61
CA GLU A 99 -13.51 8.36 -0.72
C GLU A 99 -12.89 7.56 -1.85
N VAL A 100 -11.84 6.81 -1.56
CA VAL A 100 -11.18 5.95 -2.55
C VAL A 100 -11.49 4.48 -2.31
N ALA A 101 -12.45 4.18 -1.48
CA ALA A 101 -12.89 2.82 -1.16
C ALA A 101 -11.73 1.94 -0.65
N ALA A 102 -10.96 2.48 0.25
CA ALA A 102 -9.83 1.77 0.85
C ALA A 102 -10.29 0.87 2.00
#